data_b988d82168f65ce9b80ed9738cf6a97f
#
_entry.id   b988d82168f65ce9b80ed9738cf6a97f
#
_cell.length_a   1.000
_cell.length_b   1.000
_cell.length_c   1.000
_cell.angle_alpha   90.00
_cell.angle_beta   90.00
_cell.angle_gamma   90.00
#
_symmetry.space_group_name_H-M   'P 1'
#
loop_
_entity.id
_entity.type
_entity.pdbx_description
1 polymer ?
#
loop_
_entity_poly.entity_id
_entity_poly.type
_entity_poly.pdbx_seq_one_letter_code
_entity_poly.pdbx_strand_id
1 'polypeptide(L)'
;MHPFNIVSRADIARLPRAKPDSASSGGSFAMEKFATALEMVTEMKPDLPVFAARPHAAGRAARWFINNFPGEVAYAYKANSSVFLLGALYGAGIKQFDVASVAELEDAATIPGVRLHFMHPVKSRYAIRRAYFDYDIKCFALDTEDELQKIIEETDGAKDLELFVRVSVPAKNSRVPLEHKFGISGQKAQRLLVKARQVADELGITFHVGSQTTTPDAYAMAFEEVKKHIVKAGVVVDAIDIGGGFPSRYTDSVPARLSDFIEVIKASMAKMPVTEDCRLICEPGRALVAEAESLIVKVDLRKPGNQLFINDGSYGALFDSAHLGFVFPVRLIRPGLDPNEPLEPFEFWGPTCDSIDHMKGPFMLPASVREGDYIEIGNLGAYARAMGTRFNGYGEYIDVILQDEPMYSIYTEDLEPIARNA
;
A
#
# COMPACT_ATOMS: atom_id res chain seq x y z
N MET A 1 -54.50 12.42 8.20
CA MET A 1 -53.28 13.24 8.28
C MET A 1 -52.73 13.06 9.68
N HIS A 2 -51.68 12.21 9.84
CA HIS A 2 -50.98 12.10 11.13
C HIS A 2 -49.85 13.12 11.18
N PRO A 3 -49.71 13.93 12.22
CA PRO A 3 -48.63 14.88 12.33
C PRO A 3 -47.31 14.14 12.58
N PHE A 4 -46.29 14.45 11.77
CA PHE A 4 -44.92 14.02 12.05
C PHE A 4 -44.48 14.62 13.40
N ASN A 5 -44.17 13.79 14.36
CA ASN A 5 -43.52 14.20 15.60
C ASN A 5 -42.09 14.68 15.27
N ILE A 6 -41.90 15.99 15.30
CA ILE A 6 -40.54 16.59 15.19
C ILE A 6 -39.85 16.32 16.51
N VAL A 7 -38.84 15.43 16.49
CA VAL A 7 -37.97 15.15 17.65
C VAL A 7 -37.23 16.45 18.03
N SER A 8 -37.38 16.93 19.24
CA SER A 8 -36.76 18.15 19.70
C SER A 8 -35.24 17.97 19.93
N ARG A 9 -34.48 19.09 19.86
CA ARG A 9 -33.05 19.07 20.21
C ARG A 9 -32.78 18.53 21.62
N ALA A 10 -33.75 18.66 22.54
CA ALA A 10 -33.65 18.13 23.90
C ALA A 10 -33.78 16.60 23.96
N ASP A 11 -34.51 15.99 23.01
CA ASP A 11 -34.67 14.54 22.92
C ASP A 11 -33.43 13.89 22.31
N ILE A 12 -32.78 14.58 21.35
CA ILE A 12 -31.49 14.14 20.77
C ILE A 12 -30.37 14.15 21.85
N ALA A 13 -30.41 15.09 22.78
CA ALA A 13 -29.43 15.17 23.87
C ALA A 13 -29.58 14.03 24.91
N ARG A 14 -30.70 13.30 24.91
CA ARG A 14 -30.98 12.18 25.81
C ARG A 14 -30.68 10.80 25.20
N LEU A 15 -30.32 10.72 23.93
CA LEU A 15 -29.83 9.49 23.35
C LEU A 15 -28.51 9.12 24.06
N PRO A 16 -28.35 7.85 24.48
CA PRO A 16 -27.08 7.42 25.05
C PRO A 16 -25.99 7.68 23.99
N ARG A 17 -25.08 8.60 24.32
CA ARG A 17 -23.86 8.76 23.51
C ARG A 17 -23.15 7.42 23.56
N ALA A 18 -22.86 6.85 22.38
CA ALA A 18 -21.93 5.75 22.31
C ALA A 18 -20.72 6.14 23.16
N LYS A 19 -20.42 5.36 24.18
CA LYS A 19 -19.19 5.58 24.96
C LYS A 19 -18.07 5.50 23.94
N PRO A 20 -17.11 6.44 23.91
CA PRO A 20 -15.87 6.19 23.21
C PRO A 20 -15.35 4.89 23.81
N ASP A 21 -15.00 3.95 22.94
CA ASP A 21 -14.41 2.68 23.35
C ASP A 21 -13.34 3.01 24.39
N SER A 22 -13.54 2.49 25.60
CA SER A 22 -12.61 2.67 26.70
C SER A 22 -11.25 2.21 26.19
N ALA A 23 -10.31 3.14 26.13
CA ALA A 23 -8.90 2.81 25.96
C ALA A 23 -8.60 1.65 26.91
N SER A 24 -8.38 0.46 26.35
CA SER A 24 -8.07 -0.72 27.12
C SER A 24 -6.75 -0.44 27.83
N SER A 25 -6.81 -0.50 29.14
CA SER A 25 -5.67 -0.53 30.07
C SER A 25 -4.55 -1.37 29.50
N GLY A 26 -3.31 -0.88 29.55
CA GLY A 26 -2.08 -1.46 29.03
C GLY A 26 -1.83 -2.92 29.37
N GLY A 27 -2.49 -3.80 28.64
CA GLY A 27 -2.16 -5.21 28.54
C GLY A 27 -1.26 -5.37 27.31
N SER A 28 -0.17 -6.09 27.43
CA SER A 28 0.63 -6.58 26.31
C SER A 28 -0.31 -7.32 25.35
N PHE A 29 -0.66 -6.71 24.19
CA PHE A 29 -1.39 -7.38 23.12
C PHE A 29 -0.43 -8.38 22.45
N ALA A 30 -0.27 -9.55 23.05
CA ALA A 30 0.35 -10.68 22.37
C ALA A 30 -0.71 -11.22 21.40
N MET A 31 -0.58 -10.91 20.09
CA MET A 31 -1.37 -11.60 19.07
C MET A 31 -1.13 -13.12 19.16
N GLU A 32 -2.19 -13.88 18.94
CA GLU A 32 -2.08 -15.32 18.84
C GLU A 32 -1.22 -15.71 17.64
N LYS A 33 -0.36 -16.71 17.84
CA LYS A 33 0.58 -17.19 16.84
C LYS A 33 0.28 -18.64 16.51
N PHE A 34 0.22 -18.93 15.23
CA PHE A 34 -0.03 -20.28 14.71
C PHE A 34 1.08 -20.64 13.71
N ALA A 35 1.40 -21.91 13.62
CA ALA A 35 2.36 -22.38 12.62
C ALA A 35 1.82 -22.20 11.21
N THR A 36 0.50 -22.47 11.00
CA THR A 36 -0.16 -22.41 9.69
C THR A 36 -1.59 -21.88 9.79
N ALA A 37 -2.15 -21.50 8.65
CA ALA A 37 -3.57 -21.15 8.55
C ALA A 37 -4.50 -22.34 8.91
N LEU A 38 -4.09 -23.58 8.61
CA LEU A 38 -4.86 -24.77 8.96
C LEU A 38 -4.94 -24.96 10.48
N GLU A 39 -3.84 -24.80 11.19
CA GLU A 39 -3.82 -24.85 12.65
C GLU A 39 -4.74 -23.78 13.24
N MET A 40 -4.59 -22.53 12.80
CA MET A 40 -5.41 -21.41 13.25
C MET A 40 -6.91 -21.68 13.07
N VAL A 41 -7.33 -22.08 11.87
CA VAL A 41 -8.74 -22.37 11.58
C VAL A 41 -9.26 -23.55 12.41
N THR A 42 -8.43 -24.58 12.64
CA THR A 42 -8.82 -25.76 13.43
C THR A 42 -9.08 -25.40 14.89
N GLU A 43 -8.26 -24.54 15.46
CA GLU A 43 -8.35 -24.13 16.86
C GLU A 43 -9.41 -23.04 17.08
N MET A 44 -9.37 -21.97 16.28
CA MET A 44 -10.23 -20.78 16.48
C MET A 44 -11.62 -20.92 15.89
N LYS A 45 -11.77 -21.57 14.72
CA LYS A 45 -13.03 -21.64 13.95
C LYS A 45 -13.68 -20.27 13.82
N PRO A 46 -12.98 -19.25 13.27
CA PRO A 46 -13.44 -17.88 13.33
C PRO A 46 -14.71 -17.66 12.48
N ASP A 47 -15.65 -16.87 13.01
CA ASP A 47 -16.81 -16.40 12.24
C ASP A 47 -16.53 -15.05 11.53
N LEU A 48 -15.57 -14.28 12.02
CA LEU A 48 -15.10 -13.05 11.38
C LEU A 48 -13.94 -13.34 10.44
N PRO A 49 -13.74 -12.51 9.40
CA PRO A 49 -12.55 -12.59 8.57
C PRO A 49 -11.28 -12.36 9.40
N VAL A 50 -10.19 -13.02 9.03
CA VAL A 50 -8.92 -12.97 9.78
C VAL A 50 -7.83 -12.39 8.91
N PHE A 51 -7.20 -11.31 9.35
CA PHE A 51 -5.92 -10.88 8.82
C PHE A 51 -4.78 -11.67 9.47
N ALA A 52 -4.07 -12.42 8.66
CA ALA A 52 -2.99 -13.29 9.08
C ALA A 52 -1.65 -12.70 8.64
N ALA A 53 -0.96 -12.04 9.58
CA ALA A 53 0.30 -11.36 9.33
C ALA A 53 1.50 -12.32 9.37
N ARG A 54 2.47 -12.09 8.48
CA ARG A 54 3.79 -12.74 8.41
C ARG A 54 4.89 -11.69 8.53
N PRO A 55 5.18 -11.16 9.73
CA PRO A 55 6.15 -10.08 9.90
C PRO A 55 7.56 -10.42 9.36
N HIS A 56 7.92 -11.70 9.35
CA HIS A 56 9.19 -12.16 8.78
C HIS A 56 9.30 -11.90 7.27
N ALA A 57 8.18 -11.98 6.53
CA ALA A 57 8.14 -11.69 5.09
C ALA A 57 8.35 -10.18 4.83
N ALA A 58 7.71 -9.29 5.61
CA ALA A 58 7.98 -7.85 5.54
C ALA A 58 9.44 -7.51 5.88
N GLY A 59 10.00 -8.12 6.92
CA GLY A 59 11.39 -7.95 7.28
C GLY A 59 12.37 -8.45 6.22
N ARG A 60 12.05 -9.54 5.52
CA ARG A 60 12.80 -10.05 4.37
C ARG A 60 12.79 -9.05 3.22
N ALA A 61 11.61 -8.57 2.85
CA ALA A 61 11.42 -7.58 1.79
C ALA A 61 12.20 -6.28 2.07
N ALA A 62 12.10 -5.75 3.29
CA ALA A 62 12.83 -4.56 3.70
C ALA A 62 14.34 -4.73 3.59
N ARG A 63 14.90 -5.83 4.12
CA ARG A 63 16.34 -6.13 4.01
C ARG A 63 16.77 -6.28 2.56
N TRP A 64 15.95 -6.89 1.72
CA TRP A 64 16.26 -7.00 0.29
C TRP A 64 16.40 -5.62 -0.36
N PHE A 65 15.44 -4.70 -0.15
CA PHE A 65 15.51 -3.33 -0.69
C PHE A 65 16.71 -2.56 -0.15
N ILE A 66 16.95 -2.58 1.17
CA ILE A 66 18.09 -1.90 1.80
C ILE A 66 19.43 -2.38 1.23
N ASN A 67 19.56 -3.67 0.95
CA ASN A 67 20.82 -4.24 0.46
C ASN A 67 21.01 -4.08 -1.05
N ASN A 68 19.98 -3.92 -1.85
CA ASN A 68 20.08 -3.95 -3.31
C ASN A 68 19.80 -2.58 -3.97
N PHE A 69 18.92 -1.76 -3.38
CA PHE A 69 18.62 -0.44 -3.92
C PHE A 69 19.82 0.51 -3.66
N PRO A 70 20.29 1.24 -4.70
CA PRO A 70 21.50 2.08 -4.58
C PRO A 70 21.19 3.46 -3.99
N GLY A 71 20.40 3.54 -2.95
CA GLY A 71 19.94 4.81 -2.36
C GLY A 71 19.09 4.60 -1.12
N GLU A 72 18.23 5.55 -0.83
CA GLU A 72 17.37 5.59 0.34
C GLU A 72 16.02 4.91 0.04
N VAL A 73 15.50 4.19 1.03
CA VAL A 73 14.21 3.49 0.93
C VAL A 73 13.23 4.10 1.92
N ALA A 74 12.20 4.77 1.41
CA ALA A 74 11.10 5.32 2.18
C ALA A 74 9.87 4.42 2.01
N TYR A 75 9.30 3.91 3.09
CA TYR A 75 8.09 3.09 3.00
C TYR A 75 6.85 3.94 2.72
N ALA A 76 6.08 3.60 1.69
CA ALA A 76 4.79 4.23 1.42
C ALA A 76 3.75 3.79 2.46
N TYR A 77 3.53 4.62 3.49
CA TYR A 77 2.74 4.32 4.68
C TYR A 77 1.32 3.84 4.36
N LYS A 78 0.70 4.46 3.36
CA LYS A 78 -0.65 4.13 2.84
C LYS A 78 -0.84 2.67 2.42
N ALA A 79 0.24 1.93 2.17
CA ALA A 79 0.11 0.55 1.72
C ALA A 79 -0.38 -0.38 2.83
N ASN A 80 0.12 -0.21 4.06
CA ASN A 80 -0.35 -0.92 5.25
C ASN A 80 0.25 -0.28 6.50
N SER A 81 -0.59 0.21 7.41
CA SER A 81 -0.19 0.86 8.65
C SER A 81 -0.31 -0.04 9.89
N SER A 82 -0.45 -1.37 9.71
CA SER A 82 -0.54 -2.26 10.87
C SER A 82 0.76 -2.25 11.68
N VAL A 83 0.63 -2.14 12.99
CA VAL A 83 1.78 -2.02 13.93
C VAL A 83 2.77 -3.18 13.82
N PHE A 84 2.29 -4.37 13.42
CA PHE A 84 3.13 -5.57 13.29
C PHE A 84 4.02 -5.49 12.06
N LEU A 85 3.49 -5.04 10.92
CA LEU A 85 4.26 -4.87 9.70
C LEU A 85 5.17 -3.65 9.81
N LEU A 86 4.70 -2.54 10.36
CA LEU A 86 5.54 -1.36 10.64
C LEU A 86 6.71 -1.74 11.58
N GLY A 87 6.44 -2.50 12.64
CA GLY A 87 7.48 -2.98 13.53
C GLY A 87 8.51 -3.88 12.84
N ALA A 88 8.06 -4.75 11.93
CA ALA A 88 8.94 -5.61 11.14
C ALA A 88 9.81 -4.83 10.15
N LEU A 89 9.22 -3.85 9.44
CA LEU A 89 9.92 -2.96 8.52
C LEU A 89 10.95 -2.10 9.27
N TYR A 90 10.53 -1.47 10.37
CA TYR A 90 11.41 -0.67 11.22
C TYR A 90 12.55 -1.47 11.81
N GLY A 91 12.25 -2.67 12.33
CA GLY A 91 13.27 -3.59 12.88
C GLY A 91 14.25 -4.10 11.82
N ALA A 92 13.83 -4.19 10.56
CA ALA A 92 14.69 -4.54 9.42
C ALA A 92 15.54 -3.37 8.90
N GLY A 93 15.31 -2.13 9.38
CA GLY A 93 16.13 -0.96 9.04
C GLY A 93 15.41 0.13 8.23
N ILE A 94 14.14 0.00 7.88
CA ILE A 94 13.38 1.09 7.25
C ILE A 94 13.19 2.20 8.28
N LYS A 95 13.72 3.39 7.98
CA LYS A 95 13.68 4.57 8.87
C LYS A 95 13.05 5.80 8.22
N GLN A 96 12.62 5.68 6.97
CA GLN A 96 11.98 6.76 6.21
C GLN A 96 10.60 6.30 5.77
N PHE A 97 9.62 7.22 5.86
CA PHE A 97 8.22 6.93 5.50
C PHE A 97 7.64 8.06 4.64
N ASP A 98 6.98 7.70 3.52
CA ASP A 98 6.14 8.59 2.73
C ASP A 98 4.74 8.63 3.35
N VAL A 99 4.31 9.81 3.78
CA VAL A 99 2.97 10.06 4.32
C VAL A 99 2.18 10.99 3.40
N ALA A 100 0.87 10.76 3.32
CA ALA A 100 -0.02 11.47 2.40
C ALA A 100 -1.09 12.31 3.11
N SER A 101 -1.21 12.24 4.43
CA SER A 101 -2.21 12.96 5.21
C SER A 101 -1.71 13.29 6.61
N VAL A 102 -2.42 14.19 7.29
CA VAL A 102 -2.13 14.50 8.71
C VAL A 102 -2.32 13.28 9.60
N ALA A 103 -3.31 12.45 9.32
CA ALA A 103 -3.56 11.24 10.10
C ALA A 103 -2.40 10.23 9.98
N GLU A 104 -1.90 9.99 8.76
CA GLU A 104 -0.73 9.14 8.55
C GLU A 104 0.53 9.73 9.20
N LEU A 105 0.67 11.06 9.14
CA LEU A 105 1.78 11.77 9.76
C LEU A 105 1.76 11.61 11.29
N GLU A 106 0.60 11.85 11.91
CA GLU A 106 0.43 11.73 13.36
C GLU A 106 0.73 10.31 13.84
N ASP A 107 0.26 9.32 13.11
CA ASP A 107 0.47 7.92 13.42
C ASP A 107 1.95 7.51 13.21
N ALA A 108 2.55 7.83 12.06
CA ALA A 108 3.95 7.50 11.76
C ALA A 108 4.94 8.22 12.69
N ALA A 109 4.64 9.44 13.14
CA ALA A 109 5.48 10.21 14.07
C ALA A 109 5.60 9.55 15.46
N THR A 110 4.73 8.60 15.80
CA THR A 110 4.87 7.80 17.04
C THR A 110 6.05 6.83 17.00
N ILE A 111 6.58 6.52 15.81
CA ILE A 111 7.71 5.61 15.65
C ILE A 111 9.02 6.36 15.90
N PRO A 112 9.85 5.96 16.87
CA PRO A 112 11.02 6.73 17.25
C PRO A 112 12.08 6.83 16.14
N GLY A 113 12.62 8.03 15.91
CA GLY A 113 13.75 8.26 15.03
C GLY A 113 13.49 7.99 13.54
N VAL A 114 12.24 8.07 13.10
CA VAL A 114 11.89 8.02 11.69
C VAL A 114 11.97 9.40 11.05
N ARG A 115 12.32 9.44 9.76
CA ARG A 115 12.21 10.61 8.91
C ARG A 115 10.93 10.51 8.09
N LEU A 116 10.12 11.55 8.12
CA LEU A 116 8.85 11.61 7.40
C LEU A 116 8.97 12.53 6.19
N HIS A 117 8.43 12.09 5.06
CA HIS A 117 8.35 12.81 3.81
C HIS A 117 6.87 13.01 3.49
N PHE A 118 6.44 14.26 3.28
CA PHE A 118 5.05 14.53 2.91
C PHE A 118 4.92 14.60 1.37
N MET A 119 4.88 13.43 0.74
CA MET A 119 5.00 13.29 -0.71
C MET A 119 3.67 13.39 -1.48
N HIS A 120 2.57 13.73 -0.82
CA HIS A 120 1.31 14.06 -1.51
C HIS A 120 1.43 15.45 -2.19
N PRO A 121 1.27 15.57 -3.54
CA PRO A 121 1.51 16.84 -4.23
C PRO A 121 0.52 17.96 -3.90
N VAL A 122 -0.66 17.64 -3.37
CA VAL A 122 -1.71 18.62 -3.04
C VAL A 122 -2.09 18.47 -1.57
N LYS A 123 -1.75 19.46 -0.77
CA LYS A 123 -1.97 19.45 0.69
C LYS A 123 -2.86 20.61 1.12
N SER A 124 -3.65 20.44 2.18
CA SER A 124 -4.34 21.57 2.80
C SER A 124 -3.32 22.48 3.49
N ARG A 125 -3.64 23.78 3.61
CA ARG A 125 -2.83 24.75 4.39
C ARG A 125 -2.60 24.25 5.82
N TYR A 126 -3.65 23.76 6.46
CA TYR A 126 -3.58 23.15 7.78
C TYR A 126 -2.56 22.00 7.85
N ALA A 127 -2.56 21.12 6.85
CA ALA A 127 -1.64 19.97 6.82
C ALA A 127 -0.18 20.40 6.69
N ILE A 128 0.12 21.39 5.83
CA ILE A 128 1.48 21.91 5.64
C ILE A 128 1.97 22.53 6.95
N ARG A 129 1.15 23.40 7.56
CA ARG A 129 1.51 24.11 8.80
C ARG A 129 1.77 23.12 9.95
N ARG A 130 0.88 22.12 10.13
CA ARG A 130 1.06 21.07 11.13
C ARG A 130 2.34 20.27 10.89
N ALA A 131 2.55 19.83 9.65
CA ALA A 131 3.73 19.04 9.29
C ALA A 131 5.02 19.79 9.62
N TYR A 132 5.12 21.05 9.24
CA TYR A 132 6.34 21.84 9.44
C TYR A 132 6.57 22.20 10.91
N PHE A 133 5.58 22.81 11.59
CA PHE A 133 5.78 23.38 12.93
C PHE A 133 5.63 22.36 14.06
N ASP A 134 4.71 21.40 13.92
CA ASP A 134 4.41 20.47 15.01
C ASP A 134 5.25 19.18 14.91
N TYR A 135 5.66 18.81 13.68
CA TYR A 135 6.35 17.53 13.42
C TYR A 135 7.72 17.66 12.74
N ASP A 136 8.22 18.90 12.57
CA ASP A 136 9.53 19.19 11.98
C ASP A 136 9.77 18.59 10.59
N ILE A 137 8.69 18.43 9.79
CA ILE A 137 8.81 17.93 8.43
C ILE A 137 9.24 19.06 7.50
N LYS A 138 10.37 18.86 6.81
CA LYS A 138 10.93 19.80 5.84
C LYS A 138 10.68 19.35 4.40
N CYS A 139 10.39 18.08 4.18
CA CYS A 139 10.28 17.45 2.87
C CYS A 139 8.84 17.47 2.37
N PHE A 140 8.59 18.18 1.26
CA PHE A 140 7.26 18.33 0.65
C PHE A 140 7.31 18.11 -0.87
N ALA A 141 6.40 17.28 -1.41
CA ALA A 141 6.17 17.23 -2.83
C ALA A 141 5.15 18.27 -3.29
N LEU A 142 5.30 18.72 -4.54
CA LEU A 142 4.41 19.68 -5.21
C LEU A 142 4.43 19.48 -6.73
N ASP A 143 3.35 19.87 -7.41
CA ASP A 143 3.27 19.82 -8.88
C ASP A 143 2.64 21.07 -9.52
N THR A 144 2.44 22.13 -8.73
CA THR A 144 1.95 23.44 -9.22
C THR A 144 2.65 24.60 -8.53
N GLU A 145 2.64 25.77 -9.20
CA GLU A 145 3.16 27.01 -8.61
C GLU A 145 2.30 27.47 -7.41
N ASP A 146 1.00 27.20 -7.47
CA ASP A 146 0.08 27.55 -6.37
C ASP A 146 0.37 26.71 -5.11
N GLU A 147 0.73 25.42 -5.27
CA GLU A 147 1.16 24.58 -4.16
C GLU A 147 2.49 25.07 -3.58
N LEU A 148 3.44 25.45 -4.44
CA LEU A 148 4.71 26.06 -4.00
C LEU A 148 4.45 27.30 -3.15
N GLN A 149 3.61 28.21 -3.64
CA GLN A 149 3.27 29.43 -2.92
C GLN A 149 2.60 29.13 -1.56
N LYS A 150 1.71 28.15 -1.56
CA LYS A 150 1.03 27.69 -0.34
C LYS A 150 2.02 27.12 0.69
N ILE A 151 3.00 26.33 0.25
CA ILE A 151 4.05 25.81 1.16
C ILE A 151 4.87 26.96 1.74
N ILE A 152 5.27 27.93 0.93
CA ILE A 152 6.03 29.10 1.39
C ILE A 152 5.24 29.89 2.44
N GLU A 153 3.96 30.14 2.19
CA GLU A 153 3.10 30.89 3.10
C GLU A 153 2.88 30.15 4.43
N GLU A 154 2.59 28.85 4.36
CA GLU A 154 2.25 28.06 5.57
C GLU A 154 3.48 27.62 6.38
N THR A 155 4.69 27.83 5.87
CA THR A 155 5.96 27.64 6.59
C THR A 155 6.60 28.98 7.01
N ASP A 156 5.84 30.09 6.91
CA ASP A 156 6.29 31.45 7.22
C ASP A 156 7.59 31.83 6.45
N GLY A 157 7.74 31.33 5.21
CA GLY A 157 8.90 31.60 4.34
C GLY A 157 10.18 30.89 4.76
N ALA A 158 10.07 29.70 5.31
CA ALA A 158 11.17 28.84 5.74
C ALA A 158 12.28 28.70 4.67
N LYS A 159 13.53 28.52 5.13
CA LYS A 159 14.72 28.40 4.26
C LYS A 159 15.35 27.01 4.27
N ASP A 160 14.83 26.11 5.05
CA ASP A 160 15.29 24.74 5.26
C ASP A 160 14.36 23.70 4.61
N LEU A 161 13.67 24.10 3.53
CA LEU A 161 12.70 23.24 2.83
C LEU A 161 13.38 22.30 1.83
N GLU A 162 13.02 21.05 1.88
CA GLU A 162 13.31 20.05 0.85
C GLU A 162 12.08 19.94 -0.07
N LEU A 163 12.17 20.47 -1.29
CA LEU A 163 11.04 20.58 -2.20
C LEU A 163 11.19 19.62 -3.37
N PHE A 164 10.26 18.67 -3.47
CA PHE A 164 10.23 17.68 -4.56
C PHE A 164 9.18 18.05 -5.60
N VAL A 165 9.65 18.45 -6.80
CA VAL A 165 8.73 18.70 -7.93
C VAL A 165 8.32 17.39 -8.55
N ARG A 166 7.03 17.05 -8.45
CA ARG A 166 6.48 15.84 -9.06
C ARG A 166 6.21 16.04 -10.54
N VAL A 167 6.90 15.27 -11.37
CA VAL A 167 6.71 15.29 -12.83
C VAL A 167 5.85 14.11 -13.27
N SER A 168 5.04 14.35 -14.32
CA SER A 168 4.27 13.30 -14.98
C SER A 168 5.19 12.49 -15.88
N VAL A 169 5.14 11.19 -15.76
CA VAL A 169 5.88 10.23 -16.59
C VAL A 169 4.93 9.19 -17.19
N PRO A 170 5.27 8.56 -18.33
CA PRO A 170 4.43 7.52 -18.91
C PRO A 170 4.27 6.34 -17.97
N ALA A 171 3.03 5.95 -17.67
CA ALA A 171 2.69 4.82 -16.81
C ALA A 171 2.36 3.54 -17.62
N LYS A 172 3.11 3.29 -18.69
CA LYS A 172 2.97 2.08 -19.50
C LYS A 172 3.39 0.85 -18.69
N ASN A 173 2.67 -0.26 -18.83
CA ASN A 173 2.94 -1.53 -18.14
C ASN A 173 2.68 -1.52 -16.62
N SER A 174 1.98 -0.53 -16.08
CA SER A 174 1.45 -0.55 -14.73
C SER A 174 -0.02 -0.99 -14.73
N ARG A 175 -0.41 -1.76 -13.72
CA ARG A 175 -1.82 -2.15 -13.56
C ARG A 175 -2.69 -0.99 -13.09
N VAL A 176 -2.14 -0.08 -12.28
CA VAL A 176 -2.81 1.10 -11.77
C VAL A 176 -2.04 2.34 -12.21
N PRO A 177 -2.39 2.95 -13.36
CA PRO A 177 -1.76 4.18 -13.82
C PRO A 177 -2.16 5.36 -12.92
N LEU A 178 -1.20 6.23 -12.61
CA LEU A 178 -1.40 7.39 -11.72
C LEU A 178 -1.15 8.73 -12.44
N GLU A 179 -0.83 8.71 -13.73
CA GLU A 179 -0.42 9.88 -14.53
C GLU A 179 -1.51 10.92 -14.75
N HIS A 180 -2.78 10.56 -14.57
CA HIS A 180 -3.90 11.47 -14.83
C HIS A 180 -4.28 12.37 -13.65
N LYS A 181 -3.77 12.06 -12.45
CA LYS A 181 -4.14 12.78 -11.24
C LYS A 181 -3.08 13.77 -10.77
N PHE A 182 -1.82 13.40 -10.85
CA PHE A 182 -0.71 14.19 -10.33
C PHE A 182 0.45 14.26 -11.30
N GLY A 183 1.27 15.29 -11.10
CA GLY A 183 2.49 15.51 -11.84
C GLY A 183 2.33 16.58 -12.91
N ILE A 184 3.36 17.41 -13.03
CA ILE A 184 3.47 18.48 -14.00
C ILE A 184 4.36 18.06 -15.17
N SER A 185 4.11 18.59 -16.36
CA SER A 185 4.88 18.27 -17.57
C SER A 185 5.20 19.50 -18.43
N GLY A 186 6.06 19.31 -19.44
CA GLY A 186 6.38 20.32 -20.43
C GLY A 186 7.04 21.57 -19.84
N GLN A 187 6.83 22.73 -20.45
CA GLN A 187 7.41 24.01 -20.02
C GLN A 187 6.97 24.43 -18.61
N LYS A 188 5.80 24.00 -18.16
CA LYS A 188 5.32 24.28 -16.80
C LYS A 188 6.21 23.62 -15.76
N ALA A 189 6.61 22.35 -15.99
CA ALA A 189 7.53 21.64 -15.10
C ALA A 189 8.89 22.36 -15.01
N GLN A 190 9.43 22.83 -16.14
CA GLN A 190 10.70 23.56 -16.18
C GLN A 190 10.63 24.85 -15.36
N ARG A 191 9.54 25.63 -15.54
CA ARG A 191 9.34 26.87 -14.75
C ARG A 191 9.20 26.58 -13.25
N LEU A 192 8.46 25.53 -12.90
CA LEU A 192 8.28 25.17 -11.51
C LEU A 192 9.59 24.74 -10.85
N LEU A 193 10.42 23.94 -11.55
CA LEU A 193 11.76 23.56 -11.08
C LEU A 193 12.64 24.79 -10.80
N VAL A 194 12.65 25.78 -11.72
CA VAL A 194 13.41 27.03 -11.52
C VAL A 194 12.89 27.80 -10.31
N LYS A 195 11.57 27.92 -10.13
CA LYS A 195 10.98 28.63 -9.00
C LYS A 195 11.22 27.91 -7.68
N ALA A 196 11.08 26.60 -7.65
CA ALA A 196 11.33 25.79 -6.47
C ALA A 196 12.81 25.90 -6.04
N ARG A 197 13.77 25.88 -6.99
CA ARG A 197 15.20 26.03 -6.67
C ARG A 197 15.53 27.35 -5.97
N GLN A 198 14.79 28.41 -6.25
CA GLN A 198 15.04 29.73 -5.65
C GLN A 198 14.69 29.80 -4.15
N VAL A 199 13.87 28.88 -3.68
CA VAL A 199 13.34 28.90 -2.29
C VAL A 199 13.70 27.64 -1.50
N ALA A 200 13.99 26.53 -2.18
CA ALA A 200 14.37 25.28 -1.55
C ALA A 200 15.82 25.33 -1.05
N ASP A 201 16.06 24.77 0.11
CA ASP A 201 17.41 24.39 0.58
C ASP A 201 17.88 23.21 -0.28
N GLU A 202 17.11 22.13 -0.34
CA GLU A 202 17.30 21.02 -1.25
C GLU A 202 16.16 20.94 -2.28
N LEU A 203 16.53 20.88 -3.57
CA LEU A 203 15.59 20.65 -4.66
C LEU A 203 15.63 19.19 -5.09
N GLY A 204 14.51 18.50 -4.95
CA GLY A 204 14.28 17.17 -5.50
C GLY A 204 13.37 17.20 -6.73
N ILE A 205 13.42 16.14 -7.49
CA ILE A 205 12.44 15.81 -8.51
C ILE A 205 11.88 14.42 -8.21
N THR A 206 10.56 14.27 -8.24
CA THR A 206 9.92 12.97 -7.98
C THR A 206 9.00 12.56 -9.11
N PHE A 207 8.83 11.27 -9.31
CA PHE A 207 7.89 10.69 -10.25
C PHE A 207 7.33 9.35 -9.73
N HIS A 208 6.31 8.82 -10.41
CA HIS A 208 5.76 7.52 -10.08
C HIS A 208 5.31 6.80 -11.36
N VAL A 209 5.87 5.62 -11.61
CA VAL A 209 5.62 4.83 -12.85
C VAL A 209 4.27 4.08 -12.86
N GLY A 210 3.43 4.28 -11.85
CA GLY A 210 2.19 3.53 -11.64
C GLY A 210 2.38 2.36 -10.67
N SER A 211 1.28 1.83 -10.09
CA SER A 211 1.35 0.72 -9.15
C SER A 211 1.31 -0.63 -9.88
N GLN A 212 2.00 -1.65 -9.35
CA GLN A 212 2.15 -2.97 -9.96
C GLN A 212 2.73 -2.86 -11.38
N THR A 213 3.88 -2.22 -11.50
CA THR A 213 4.63 -2.12 -12.76
C THR A 213 5.37 -3.44 -12.99
N THR A 214 5.09 -4.13 -14.10
CA THR A 214 5.57 -5.49 -14.33
C THR A 214 6.89 -5.59 -15.06
N THR A 215 7.34 -4.50 -15.68
CA THR A 215 8.59 -4.45 -16.45
C THR A 215 9.48 -3.28 -16.04
N PRO A 216 10.81 -3.46 -15.98
CA PRO A 216 11.75 -2.44 -15.54
C PRO A 216 11.86 -1.23 -16.51
N ASP A 217 11.50 -1.39 -17.78
CA ASP A 217 11.59 -0.33 -18.81
C ASP A 217 10.81 0.93 -18.45
N ALA A 218 9.77 0.81 -17.63
CA ALA A 218 9.00 1.95 -17.15
C ALA A 218 9.87 2.96 -16.40
N TYR A 219 10.82 2.48 -15.58
CA TYR A 219 11.77 3.35 -14.89
C TYR A 219 12.75 4.01 -15.85
N ALA A 220 13.29 3.27 -16.84
CA ALA A 220 14.18 3.85 -17.84
C ALA A 220 13.50 5.01 -18.62
N MET A 221 12.23 4.80 -19.03
CA MET A 221 11.44 5.83 -19.71
C MET A 221 11.19 7.04 -18.81
N ALA A 222 10.91 6.82 -17.52
CA ALA A 222 10.69 7.89 -16.56
C ALA A 222 11.98 8.72 -16.33
N PHE A 223 13.13 8.08 -16.18
CA PHE A 223 14.42 8.78 -16.07
C PHE A 223 14.74 9.63 -17.30
N GLU A 224 14.45 9.15 -18.51
CA GLU A 224 14.64 9.96 -19.73
C GLU A 224 13.72 11.20 -19.75
N GLU A 225 12.51 11.11 -19.24
CA GLU A 225 11.61 12.27 -19.13
C GLU A 225 12.10 13.27 -18.07
N VAL A 226 12.50 12.77 -16.90
CA VAL A 226 13.09 13.58 -15.82
C VAL A 226 14.36 14.30 -16.31
N LYS A 227 15.23 13.60 -17.02
CA LYS A 227 16.45 14.17 -17.64
C LYS A 227 16.15 15.35 -18.54
N LYS A 228 15.12 15.22 -19.39
CA LYS A 228 14.70 16.34 -20.28
C LYS A 228 14.26 17.56 -19.48
N HIS A 229 13.56 17.37 -18.36
CA HIS A 229 13.11 18.47 -17.51
C HIS A 229 14.30 19.17 -16.82
N ILE A 230 15.22 18.42 -16.23
CA ILE A 230 16.42 18.97 -15.56
C ILE A 230 17.25 19.78 -16.56
N VAL A 231 17.57 19.20 -17.72
CA VAL A 231 18.40 19.86 -18.74
C VAL A 231 17.75 21.14 -19.27
N LYS A 232 16.43 21.09 -19.57
CA LYS A 232 15.71 22.26 -20.11
C LYS A 232 15.45 23.35 -19.07
N ALA A 233 15.32 22.99 -17.79
CA ALA A 233 15.20 23.95 -16.71
C ALA A 233 16.55 24.59 -16.35
N GLY A 234 17.68 23.91 -16.64
CA GLY A 234 19.01 24.37 -16.28
C GLY A 234 19.23 24.46 -14.76
N VAL A 235 18.62 23.56 -13.99
CA VAL A 235 18.75 23.51 -12.54
C VAL A 235 19.60 22.32 -12.10
N VAL A 236 20.27 22.47 -10.97
CA VAL A 236 20.88 21.36 -10.23
C VAL A 236 19.83 20.82 -9.27
N VAL A 237 19.65 19.50 -9.25
CA VAL A 237 18.80 18.80 -8.29
C VAL A 237 19.65 18.01 -7.30
N ASP A 238 19.25 18.03 -6.04
CA ASP A 238 19.97 17.44 -4.91
C ASP A 238 19.45 16.01 -4.63
N ALA A 239 18.26 15.68 -5.15
CA ALA A 239 17.68 14.35 -5.01
C ALA A 239 16.79 13.98 -6.21
N ILE A 240 16.75 12.68 -6.52
CA ILE A 240 15.77 12.07 -7.44
C ILE A 240 15.03 11.00 -6.67
N ASP A 241 13.72 11.18 -6.53
CA ASP A 241 12.83 10.19 -5.96
C ASP A 241 12.05 9.52 -7.10
N ILE A 242 12.26 8.22 -7.23
CA ILE A 242 11.65 7.41 -8.29
C ILE A 242 10.26 6.86 -7.90
N GLY A 243 9.76 7.26 -6.72
CA GLY A 243 8.49 6.80 -6.19
C GLY A 243 8.43 5.31 -5.92
N GLY A 244 7.20 4.82 -5.91
CA GLY A 244 6.91 3.39 -5.81
C GLY A 244 6.72 2.75 -7.19
N GLY A 245 5.85 1.74 -7.23
CA GLY A 245 5.52 1.01 -8.46
C GLY A 245 6.09 -0.39 -8.51
N PHE A 246 7.08 -0.71 -7.68
CA PHE A 246 7.65 -2.06 -7.56
C PHE A 246 6.55 -3.10 -7.33
N PRO A 247 6.56 -4.19 -8.13
CA PRO A 247 5.48 -5.15 -8.14
C PRO A 247 5.54 -6.16 -6.99
N SER A 248 4.45 -6.90 -6.82
CA SER A 248 4.41 -8.20 -6.17
C SER A 248 3.90 -9.26 -7.16
N ARG A 249 4.02 -10.54 -6.80
CA ARG A 249 3.53 -11.65 -7.61
C ARG A 249 2.08 -11.95 -7.25
N TYR A 250 1.24 -12.08 -8.29
CA TYR A 250 -0.16 -12.50 -8.18
C TYR A 250 -0.43 -13.63 -9.16
N THR A 251 -1.57 -14.31 -9.06
CA THR A 251 -1.92 -15.43 -9.93
C THR A 251 -1.96 -15.03 -11.40
N ASP A 252 -2.43 -13.83 -11.69
CA ASP A 252 -2.58 -13.25 -13.03
C ASP A 252 -1.46 -12.28 -13.43
N SER A 253 -0.42 -12.12 -12.58
CA SER A 253 0.65 -11.14 -12.81
C SER A 253 1.98 -11.65 -12.28
N VAL A 254 2.83 -12.09 -13.20
CA VAL A 254 4.21 -12.51 -12.91
C VAL A 254 5.15 -11.42 -13.43
N PRO A 255 5.68 -10.56 -12.57
CA PRO A 255 6.59 -9.49 -12.96
C PRO A 255 7.99 -10.01 -13.31
N ALA A 256 8.82 -9.16 -13.93
CA ALA A 256 10.26 -9.39 -14.01
C ALA A 256 10.87 -9.47 -12.60
N ARG A 257 12.08 -10.02 -12.48
CA ARG A 257 12.80 -10.11 -11.21
C ARG A 257 13.11 -8.71 -10.67
N LEU A 258 13.02 -8.53 -9.36
CA LEU A 258 13.34 -7.25 -8.73
C LEU A 258 14.78 -6.80 -9.02
N SER A 259 15.73 -7.72 -9.15
CA SER A 259 17.11 -7.42 -9.57
C SER A 259 17.17 -6.71 -10.91
N ASP A 260 16.32 -7.10 -11.88
CA ASP A 260 16.29 -6.49 -13.21
C ASP A 260 15.82 -5.03 -13.12
N PHE A 261 14.88 -4.72 -12.22
CA PHE A 261 14.48 -3.33 -11.93
C PHE A 261 15.64 -2.52 -11.37
N ILE A 262 16.38 -3.09 -10.41
CA ILE A 262 17.51 -2.39 -9.79
C ILE A 262 18.64 -2.12 -10.80
N GLU A 263 18.93 -3.06 -11.68
CA GLU A 263 19.94 -2.88 -12.73
C GLU A 263 19.55 -1.74 -13.69
N VAL A 264 18.27 -1.70 -14.14
CA VAL A 264 17.78 -0.63 -15.01
C VAL A 264 17.81 0.72 -14.30
N ILE A 265 17.44 0.79 -13.03
CA ILE A 265 17.48 2.01 -12.22
C ILE A 265 18.94 2.51 -12.09
N LYS A 266 19.89 1.64 -11.72
CA LYS A 266 21.31 1.97 -11.65
C LYS A 266 21.86 2.51 -12.97
N ALA A 267 21.59 1.81 -14.07
CA ALA A 267 22.03 2.19 -15.40
C ALA A 267 21.40 3.51 -15.87
N SER A 268 20.17 3.80 -15.45
CA SER A 268 19.49 5.06 -15.79
C SER A 268 20.02 6.22 -14.95
N MET A 269 20.20 6.03 -13.64
CA MET A 269 20.77 7.04 -12.73
C MET A 269 22.17 7.45 -13.17
N ALA A 270 23.02 6.52 -13.60
CA ALA A 270 24.38 6.79 -14.09
C ALA A 270 24.43 7.71 -15.34
N LYS A 271 23.30 7.89 -16.05
CA LYS A 271 23.19 8.76 -17.23
C LYS A 271 22.55 10.11 -16.91
N MET A 272 22.18 10.35 -15.65
CA MET A 272 21.55 11.59 -15.26
C MET A 272 22.55 12.74 -15.15
N PRO A 273 22.17 13.97 -15.54
CA PRO A 273 23.01 15.16 -15.43
C PRO A 273 22.92 15.74 -14.02
N VAL A 274 23.37 15.00 -13.03
CA VAL A 274 23.35 15.35 -11.60
C VAL A 274 24.75 15.27 -10.99
N THR A 275 24.93 15.86 -9.83
CA THR A 275 26.18 15.77 -9.06
C THR A 275 26.36 14.39 -8.43
N GLU A 276 27.57 14.05 -8.01
CA GLU A 276 27.88 12.79 -7.33
C GLU A 276 27.12 12.64 -6.00
N ASP A 277 26.81 13.77 -5.35
CA ASP A 277 26.08 13.81 -4.08
C ASP A 277 24.55 13.75 -4.23
N CYS A 278 24.03 13.68 -5.47
CA CYS A 278 22.60 13.61 -5.71
C CYS A 278 22.02 12.32 -5.14
N ARG A 279 21.12 12.46 -4.16
CA ARG A 279 20.47 11.32 -3.50
C ARG A 279 19.49 10.63 -4.45
N LEU A 280 19.44 9.30 -4.39
CA LEU A 280 18.43 8.50 -5.05
C LEU A 280 17.50 7.92 -3.98
N ILE A 281 16.18 8.09 -4.14
CA ILE A 281 15.16 7.66 -3.18
C ILE A 281 14.15 6.78 -3.91
N CYS A 282 13.61 5.77 -3.24
CA CYS A 282 12.43 5.03 -3.70
C CYS A 282 11.37 4.91 -2.59
N GLU A 283 10.10 4.77 -3.01
CA GLU A 283 8.94 4.69 -2.12
C GLU A 283 8.16 3.36 -2.30
N PRO A 284 8.80 2.20 -2.07
CA PRO A 284 8.09 0.94 -2.20
C PRO A 284 7.01 0.80 -1.13
N GLY A 285 5.78 0.53 -1.56
CA GLY A 285 4.66 0.15 -0.69
C GLY A 285 4.33 -1.32 -0.90
N ARG A 286 3.64 -1.64 -2.01
CA ARG A 286 3.19 -3.00 -2.35
C ARG A 286 4.30 -4.04 -2.22
N ALA A 287 5.45 -3.80 -2.80
CA ALA A 287 6.56 -4.75 -2.76
C ALA A 287 7.01 -5.11 -1.33
N LEU A 288 6.96 -4.18 -0.38
CA LEU A 288 7.40 -4.42 0.99
C LEU A 288 6.41 -5.23 1.83
N VAL A 289 5.11 -5.14 1.57
CA VAL A 289 4.10 -5.71 2.47
C VAL A 289 3.10 -6.67 1.83
N ALA A 290 3.00 -6.76 0.51
CA ALA A 290 2.01 -7.61 -0.14
C ALA A 290 2.10 -9.07 0.35
N GLU A 291 3.30 -9.64 0.42
CA GLU A 291 3.54 -11.01 0.87
C GLU A 291 3.36 -11.20 2.39
N ALA A 292 3.35 -10.11 3.13
CA ALA A 292 3.42 -10.15 4.58
C ALA A 292 2.05 -10.31 5.26
N GLU A 293 0.98 -10.39 4.51
CA GLU A 293 -0.36 -10.60 5.08
C GLU A 293 -1.25 -11.37 4.10
N SER A 294 -2.07 -12.26 4.62
CA SER A 294 -3.16 -12.91 3.94
C SER A 294 -4.47 -12.64 4.66
N LEU A 295 -5.58 -12.80 3.93
CA LEU A 295 -6.93 -12.75 4.47
C LEU A 295 -7.48 -14.17 4.50
N ILE A 296 -8.04 -14.60 5.64
CA ILE A 296 -8.74 -15.87 5.75
C ILE A 296 -10.21 -15.56 5.89
N VAL A 297 -11.01 -16.07 4.94
CA VAL A 297 -12.44 -15.87 4.87
C VAL A 297 -13.17 -17.20 5.04
N LYS A 298 -14.41 -17.14 5.56
CA LYS A 298 -15.31 -18.26 5.65
C LYS A 298 -16.26 -18.27 4.46
N VAL A 299 -16.57 -19.46 3.95
CA VAL A 299 -17.59 -19.64 2.91
C VAL A 299 -18.96 -19.73 3.62
N ASP A 300 -19.80 -18.74 3.40
CA ASP A 300 -21.14 -18.70 3.95
C ASP A 300 -22.14 -19.46 3.10
N LEU A 301 -21.92 -19.49 1.77
CA LEU A 301 -22.79 -20.23 0.85
C LEU A 301 -22.08 -20.52 -0.48
N ARG A 302 -22.34 -21.71 -1.04
CA ARG A 302 -22.05 -22.03 -2.43
C ARG A 302 -23.33 -22.05 -3.26
N LYS A 303 -23.41 -21.25 -4.32
CA LYS A 303 -24.49 -21.30 -5.31
C LYS A 303 -24.09 -22.07 -6.56
N PRO A 304 -25.06 -22.53 -7.39
CA PRO A 304 -24.77 -23.10 -8.70
C PRO A 304 -23.98 -22.12 -9.57
N GLY A 305 -23.13 -22.63 -10.48
CA GLY A 305 -22.29 -21.79 -11.34
C GLY A 305 -20.98 -21.36 -10.69
N ASN A 306 -20.51 -22.10 -9.67
CA ASN A 306 -19.24 -21.87 -9.00
C ASN A 306 -19.14 -20.49 -8.31
N GLN A 307 -20.24 -20.06 -7.71
CA GLN A 307 -20.33 -18.82 -6.95
C GLN A 307 -20.18 -19.11 -5.45
N LEU A 308 -19.19 -18.48 -4.82
CA LEU A 308 -18.95 -18.55 -3.38
C LEU A 308 -19.28 -17.21 -2.75
N PHE A 309 -20.19 -17.23 -1.76
CA PHE A 309 -20.46 -16.10 -0.88
C PHE A 309 -19.55 -16.25 0.34
N ILE A 310 -18.77 -15.21 0.61
CA ILE A 310 -17.75 -15.20 1.66
C ILE A 310 -17.95 -14.01 2.60
N ASN A 311 -17.44 -14.10 3.81
CA ASN A 311 -17.67 -13.12 4.87
C ASN A 311 -16.84 -11.84 4.78
N ASP A 312 -16.13 -11.60 3.64
CA ASP A 312 -15.50 -10.33 3.29
C ASP A 312 -15.65 -10.05 1.78
N GLY A 313 -15.38 -8.82 1.33
CA GLY A 313 -15.63 -8.46 -0.05
C GLY A 313 -14.97 -7.14 -0.50
N SER A 314 -15.54 -6.54 -1.54
CA SER A 314 -15.05 -5.32 -2.17
C SER A 314 -15.10 -4.09 -1.25
N TYR A 315 -16.01 -4.06 -0.30
CA TYR A 315 -16.12 -3.02 0.72
C TYR A 315 -15.20 -3.27 1.92
N GLY A 316 -14.62 -4.46 2.00
CA GLY A 316 -13.61 -4.88 2.96
C GLY A 316 -12.22 -4.89 2.33
N ALA A 317 -11.53 -6.01 2.47
CA ALA A 317 -10.13 -6.17 2.06
C ALA A 317 -9.94 -6.46 0.56
N LEU A 318 -10.99 -6.77 -0.20
CA LEU A 318 -10.91 -7.24 -1.58
C LEU A 318 -11.18 -6.17 -2.64
N PHE A 319 -10.98 -4.89 -2.31
CA PHE A 319 -11.16 -3.75 -3.22
C PHE A 319 -10.36 -3.92 -4.54
N ASP A 320 -9.07 -4.24 -4.45
CA ASP A 320 -8.20 -4.41 -5.63
C ASP A 320 -8.70 -5.54 -6.54
N SER A 321 -9.27 -6.61 -5.97
CA SER A 321 -9.84 -7.71 -6.74
C SER A 321 -11.12 -7.30 -7.48
N ALA A 322 -12.03 -6.63 -6.80
CA ALA A 322 -13.32 -6.24 -7.37
C ALA A 322 -13.19 -5.13 -8.42
N HIS A 323 -12.41 -4.09 -8.14
CA HIS A 323 -12.38 -2.85 -8.93
C HIS A 323 -11.18 -2.74 -9.88
N LEU A 324 -10.05 -3.37 -9.53
CA LEU A 324 -8.84 -3.34 -10.35
C LEU A 324 -8.53 -4.71 -10.99
N GLY A 325 -9.38 -5.71 -10.72
CA GLY A 325 -9.33 -7.04 -11.33
C GLY A 325 -8.13 -7.89 -10.90
N PHE A 326 -7.51 -7.63 -9.73
CA PHE A 326 -6.43 -8.48 -9.23
C PHE A 326 -6.95 -9.89 -8.92
N VAL A 327 -6.23 -10.91 -9.36
CA VAL A 327 -6.50 -12.30 -9.00
C VAL A 327 -5.44 -12.75 -8.00
N PHE A 328 -5.81 -12.68 -6.73
CA PHE A 328 -4.97 -13.10 -5.63
C PHE A 328 -4.80 -14.63 -5.60
N PRO A 329 -3.66 -15.17 -5.14
CA PRO A 329 -3.54 -16.61 -4.89
C PRO A 329 -4.48 -17.04 -3.76
N VAL A 330 -5.11 -18.21 -3.95
CA VAL A 330 -6.07 -18.75 -2.98
C VAL A 330 -5.76 -20.18 -2.61
N ARG A 331 -6.09 -20.57 -1.39
CA ARG A 331 -5.96 -21.93 -0.87
C ARG A 331 -7.17 -22.27 -0.01
N LEU A 332 -7.78 -23.44 -0.27
CA LEU A 332 -8.82 -23.98 0.60
C LEU A 332 -8.20 -24.50 1.91
N ILE A 333 -8.78 -24.11 3.04
CA ILE A 333 -8.35 -24.56 4.36
C ILE A 333 -9.43 -25.46 4.95
N ARG A 334 -9.15 -26.76 4.97
CA ARG A 334 -10.03 -27.79 5.54
C ARG A 334 -9.20 -28.98 6.01
N PRO A 335 -9.37 -29.47 7.26
CA PRO A 335 -8.73 -30.70 7.71
C PRO A 335 -9.05 -31.89 6.81
N GLY A 336 -8.03 -32.67 6.43
CA GLY A 336 -8.20 -33.88 5.62
C GLY A 336 -8.54 -33.64 4.14
N LEU A 337 -8.30 -32.41 3.62
CA LEU A 337 -8.43 -32.12 2.20
C LEU A 337 -7.43 -32.97 1.38
N ASP A 338 -7.91 -33.60 0.29
CA ASP A 338 -7.01 -34.26 -0.66
C ASP A 338 -6.23 -33.20 -1.47
N PRO A 339 -4.89 -33.16 -1.37
CA PRO A 339 -4.07 -32.18 -2.09
C PRO A 339 -4.13 -32.35 -3.62
N ASN A 340 -4.59 -33.51 -4.12
CA ASN A 340 -4.69 -33.81 -5.54
C ASN A 340 -6.11 -33.61 -6.08
N GLU A 341 -7.04 -33.07 -5.30
CA GLU A 341 -8.38 -32.79 -5.76
C GLU A 341 -8.36 -31.83 -6.96
N PRO A 342 -9.14 -32.10 -8.03
CA PRO A 342 -9.23 -31.21 -9.19
C PRO A 342 -9.67 -29.79 -8.78
N LEU A 343 -8.98 -28.79 -9.34
CA LEU A 343 -9.32 -27.40 -9.13
C LEU A 343 -10.31 -26.93 -10.19
N GLU A 344 -11.31 -26.18 -9.75
CA GLU A 344 -12.29 -25.50 -10.60
C GLU A 344 -12.21 -23.98 -10.41
N PRO A 345 -12.60 -23.19 -11.42
CA PRO A 345 -12.65 -21.74 -11.30
C PRO A 345 -13.89 -21.31 -10.52
N PHE A 346 -13.70 -20.42 -9.54
CA PHE A 346 -14.76 -19.80 -8.74
C PHE A 346 -14.71 -18.28 -8.85
N GLU A 347 -15.86 -17.65 -8.64
CA GLU A 347 -15.99 -16.22 -8.34
C GLU A 347 -16.44 -16.02 -6.89
N PHE A 348 -16.05 -14.88 -6.30
CA PHE A 348 -16.43 -14.56 -4.93
C PHE A 348 -17.43 -13.42 -4.90
N TRP A 349 -18.42 -13.56 -4.04
CA TRP A 349 -19.39 -12.55 -3.70
C TRP A 349 -19.21 -12.18 -2.23
N GLY A 350 -19.10 -10.87 -1.94
CA GLY A 350 -18.98 -10.38 -0.58
C GLY A 350 -20.31 -10.40 0.18
N PRO A 351 -20.25 -10.05 1.47
CA PRO A 351 -21.40 -10.20 2.38
C PRO A 351 -22.41 -9.06 2.29
N THR A 352 -22.08 -7.96 1.58
CA THR A 352 -22.94 -6.78 1.54
C THR A 352 -24.14 -6.98 0.62
N CYS A 353 -25.17 -6.14 0.78
CA CYS A 353 -26.36 -6.20 -0.08
C CYS A 353 -26.14 -5.52 -1.46
N ASP A 354 -24.96 -5.00 -1.73
CA ASP A 354 -24.65 -4.34 -3.00
C ASP A 354 -24.19 -5.36 -4.06
N SER A 355 -24.74 -5.26 -5.26
CA SER A 355 -24.39 -6.13 -6.39
C SER A 355 -22.98 -5.93 -6.96
N ILE A 356 -22.32 -4.81 -6.64
CA ILE A 356 -20.92 -4.58 -7.02
C ILE A 356 -19.91 -5.27 -6.07
N ASP A 357 -20.40 -5.88 -4.99
CA ASP A 357 -19.58 -6.65 -4.06
C ASP A 357 -19.22 -8.01 -4.64
N HIS A 358 -18.50 -7.98 -5.77
CA HIS A 358 -18.22 -9.11 -6.62
C HIS A 358 -16.78 -9.11 -7.13
N MET A 359 -16.06 -10.17 -6.85
CA MET A 359 -14.70 -10.45 -7.29
C MET A 359 -14.73 -11.57 -8.33
N LYS A 360 -14.53 -11.22 -9.60
CA LYS A 360 -14.72 -12.12 -10.74
C LYS A 360 -13.75 -13.30 -10.83
N GLY A 361 -12.58 -13.18 -10.25
CA GLY A 361 -11.54 -14.23 -10.33
C GLY A 361 -10.95 -14.40 -11.75
N PRO A 362 -10.70 -15.64 -12.20
CA PRO A 362 -11.06 -16.92 -11.58
C PRO A 362 -10.17 -17.29 -10.39
N PHE A 363 -10.79 -17.70 -9.29
CA PHE A 363 -10.11 -18.25 -8.13
C PHE A 363 -10.13 -19.78 -8.20
N MET A 364 -8.95 -20.40 -8.35
CA MET A 364 -8.83 -21.85 -8.55
C MET A 364 -8.86 -22.56 -7.19
N LEU A 365 -9.95 -23.28 -6.90
CA LEU A 365 -10.16 -23.99 -5.64
C LEU A 365 -10.61 -25.43 -5.92
N PRO A 366 -10.42 -26.37 -4.97
CA PRO A 366 -10.95 -27.72 -5.06
C PRO A 366 -12.45 -27.72 -5.35
N ALA A 367 -12.89 -28.62 -6.27
CA ALA A 367 -14.28 -28.74 -6.68
C ALA A 367 -15.24 -29.04 -5.51
N SER A 368 -14.72 -29.60 -4.41
CA SER A 368 -15.48 -29.96 -3.20
C SER A 368 -15.72 -28.80 -2.23
N VAL A 369 -15.25 -27.58 -2.55
CA VAL A 369 -15.46 -26.40 -1.67
C VAL A 369 -16.94 -26.22 -1.36
N ARG A 370 -17.26 -25.92 -0.08
CA ARG A 370 -18.66 -25.87 0.41
C ARG A 370 -18.81 -24.86 1.55
N GLU A 371 -20.03 -24.59 1.89
CA GLU A 371 -20.40 -23.82 3.09
C GLU A 371 -19.68 -24.36 4.34
N GLY A 372 -19.18 -23.44 5.17
CA GLY A 372 -18.41 -23.72 6.39
C GLY A 372 -16.91 -23.93 6.18
N ASP A 373 -16.43 -24.04 4.93
CA ASP A 373 -14.99 -24.06 4.62
C ASP A 373 -14.36 -22.68 4.80
N TYR A 374 -13.03 -22.67 4.92
CA TYR A 374 -12.25 -21.45 4.94
C TYR A 374 -11.36 -21.34 3.70
N ILE A 375 -11.14 -20.13 3.24
CA ILE A 375 -10.26 -19.81 2.11
C ILE A 375 -9.22 -18.82 2.59
N GLU A 376 -7.95 -19.15 2.43
CA GLU A 376 -6.87 -18.19 2.57
C GLU A 376 -6.64 -17.50 1.22
N ILE A 377 -6.65 -16.18 1.23
CA ILE A 377 -6.35 -15.30 0.09
C ILE A 377 -5.00 -14.65 0.39
N GLY A 378 -3.95 -15.09 -0.32
CA GLY A 378 -2.57 -14.69 -0.06
C GLY A 378 -2.16 -13.40 -0.74
N ASN A 379 -0.97 -12.92 -0.37
CA ASN A 379 -0.34 -11.72 -0.93
C ASN A 379 -1.23 -10.45 -0.87
N LEU A 380 -2.01 -10.34 0.19
CA LEU A 380 -3.01 -9.29 0.39
C LEU A 380 -2.54 -8.16 1.33
N GLY A 381 -1.26 -8.16 1.74
CA GLY A 381 -0.74 -7.19 2.71
C GLY A 381 -0.70 -5.73 2.24
N ALA A 382 -0.90 -5.47 0.95
CA ALA A 382 -0.88 -4.11 0.41
C ALA A 382 -2.30 -3.64 0.05
N TYR A 383 -2.69 -2.48 0.58
CA TYR A 383 -3.94 -1.76 0.32
C TYR A 383 -5.23 -2.45 0.78
N ALA A 384 -5.23 -3.70 1.17
CA ALA A 384 -6.42 -4.42 1.62
C ALA A 384 -7.04 -3.74 2.86
N ARG A 385 -6.29 -3.71 3.94
CA ARG A 385 -6.72 -3.10 5.21
C ARG A 385 -7.01 -1.59 5.08
N ALA A 386 -6.18 -0.89 4.31
CA ALA A 386 -6.28 0.56 4.14
C ALA A 386 -7.49 1.02 3.31
N MET A 387 -8.05 0.16 2.46
CA MET A 387 -9.19 0.47 1.59
C MET A 387 -10.54 0.02 2.15
N GLY A 388 -10.54 -0.78 3.22
CA GLY A 388 -11.76 -1.31 3.83
C GLY A 388 -12.66 -0.23 4.43
N THR A 389 -13.97 -0.48 4.40
CA THR A 389 -15.02 0.38 4.94
C THR A 389 -15.86 -0.38 5.98
N ARG A 390 -16.81 0.31 6.60
CA ARG A 390 -17.80 -0.32 7.49
C ARG A 390 -19.20 -0.35 6.87
N PHE A 391 -19.29 -0.47 5.57
CA PHE A 391 -20.58 -0.55 4.87
C PHE A 391 -21.37 -1.76 5.33
N ASN A 392 -22.68 -1.62 5.55
CA ASN A 392 -23.60 -2.60 6.13
C ASN A 392 -23.19 -3.15 7.52
N GLY A 393 -22.23 -2.53 8.21
CA GLY A 393 -21.74 -2.99 9.51
C GLY A 393 -20.64 -4.05 9.44
N TYR A 394 -20.19 -4.45 8.25
CA TYR A 394 -19.02 -5.30 8.04
C TYR A 394 -17.70 -4.54 8.27
N GLY A 395 -16.56 -5.20 8.16
CA GLY A 395 -15.23 -4.59 8.33
C GLY A 395 -14.69 -4.73 9.76
N GLU A 396 -15.13 -5.74 10.48
CA GLU A 396 -14.48 -6.21 11.71
C GLU A 396 -13.62 -7.43 11.38
N TYR A 397 -12.41 -7.48 11.94
CA TYR A 397 -11.42 -8.50 11.65
C TYR A 397 -10.75 -9.01 12.93
N ILE A 398 -10.31 -10.26 12.88
CA ILE A 398 -9.40 -10.83 13.86
C ILE A 398 -7.98 -10.70 13.30
N ASP A 399 -7.01 -10.36 14.15
CA ASP A 399 -5.60 -10.30 13.78
C ASP A 399 -4.83 -11.46 14.40
N VAL A 400 -4.05 -12.18 13.57
CA VAL A 400 -3.18 -13.28 14.00
C VAL A 400 -1.80 -13.19 13.34
N ILE A 401 -0.83 -13.91 13.88
CA ILE A 401 0.49 -14.11 13.25
C ILE A 401 0.59 -15.55 12.76
N LEU A 402 0.96 -15.73 11.48
CA LEU A 402 1.35 -17.02 10.93
C LEU A 402 2.87 -17.11 10.78
N GLN A 403 3.40 -18.31 10.97
CA GLN A 403 4.85 -18.60 10.92
C GLN A 403 5.27 -19.29 9.62
N ASP A 404 4.30 -19.75 8.80
CA ASP A 404 4.55 -20.34 7.48
C ASP A 404 4.96 -19.27 6.45
N GLU A 405 5.44 -19.71 5.29
CA GLU A 405 5.81 -18.83 4.19
C GLU A 405 4.56 -18.32 3.44
N PRO A 406 4.63 -17.13 2.80
CA PRO A 406 3.58 -16.62 1.95
C PRO A 406 3.37 -17.54 0.73
N MET A 407 2.17 -17.51 0.12
CA MET A 407 1.84 -18.36 -1.03
C MET A 407 2.73 -18.08 -2.24
N TYR A 408 3.08 -16.83 -2.50
CA TYR A 408 4.02 -16.41 -3.53
C TYR A 408 5.03 -15.43 -2.95
N SER A 409 6.27 -15.51 -3.45
CA SER A 409 7.31 -14.52 -3.13
C SER A 409 8.04 -14.10 -4.40
N ILE A 410 8.44 -12.81 -4.45
CA ILE A 410 9.33 -12.25 -5.48
C ILE A 410 10.76 -12.10 -4.96
N TYR A 411 11.01 -12.46 -3.71
CA TYR A 411 12.31 -12.34 -3.03
C TYR A 411 13.11 -13.64 -3.02
N THR A 412 12.55 -14.74 -3.53
CA THR A 412 13.23 -16.01 -3.71
C THR A 412 13.63 -16.18 -5.16
N GLU A 413 14.89 -16.52 -5.45
CA GLU A 413 15.43 -16.57 -6.80
C GLU A 413 14.85 -17.72 -7.66
N ASP A 414 14.36 -18.79 -7.03
CA ASP A 414 13.71 -19.92 -7.70
C ASP A 414 12.20 -19.81 -7.55
N LEU A 415 11.58 -19.15 -8.53
CA LEU A 415 10.13 -18.93 -8.57
C LEU A 415 9.36 -20.14 -9.12
N GLU A 416 9.69 -21.35 -8.71
CA GLU A 416 8.71 -22.43 -8.80
C GLU A 416 7.58 -22.17 -7.79
N PRO A 417 6.32 -22.51 -8.13
CA PRO A 417 5.24 -22.42 -7.16
C PRO A 417 5.68 -23.19 -5.91
N ILE A 418 5.70 -22.52 -4.75
CA ILE A 418 5.99 -23.20 -3.48
C ILE A 418 5.06 -24.41 -3.45
N ALA A 419 5.66 -25.59 -3.45
CA ALA A 419 4.95 -26.85 -3.59
C ALA A 419 3.76 -26.86 -2.62
N ARG A 420 2.63 -27.31 -3.14
CA ARG A 420 1.39 -27.52 -2.39
C ARG A 420 1.70 -28.47 -1.21
N ASN A 421 2.16 -27.91 -0.11
CA ASN A 421 2.25 -28.67 1.13
C ASN A 421 0.88 -28.63 1.79
N ALA A 422 0.28 -29.81 1.84
CA ALA A 422 -1.00 -30.15 2.44
C ALA A 422 -1.11 -29.76 3.92
#